data_a89de9db789809f189ac292c2a53ba42
#
_entry.id   a89de9db789809f189ac292c2a53ba42
#
_cell.length_a   1.000
_cell.length_b   1.000
_cell.length_c   1.000
_cell.angle_alpha   90.00
_cell.angle_beta   90.00
_cell.angle_gamma   90.00
#
_symmetry.space_group_name_H-M   'P 1'
#
loop_
_entity.id
_entity.type
_entity.pdbx_description
1 polymer ?
#
loop_
_entity_poly.entity_id
_entity_poly.type
_entity_poly.pdbx_seq_one_letter_code
_entity_poly.pdbx_strand_id
1 'polypeptide(L)'
;MEEVAAIAYKVIFSVNNNEEVFTLPHVPVDFPLPQPEQHNETYTGLSYDYRRIGTLGLRSLSWSSFFPVGKRYSWMPAEALEDGWAYVSFFERWRDRKVSFRLIVLDSGGVCRLNMPCTVDTFEPSVRRNGDIAYTIAVTEYRFVV
;
A
#
# COMPACT_ATOMS: atom_id res chain seq x y z
N MET A 1 -31.95 -11.34 4.27
CA MET A 1 -30.58 -11.85 4.24
C MET A 1 -29.60 -10.70 4.26
N GLU A 2 -28.65 -10.80 5.10
CA GLU A 2 -27.66 -9.75 5.17
C GLU A 2 -26.65 -9.89 4.05
N GLU A 3 -26.46 -8.83 3.34
CA GLU A 3 -25.50 -8.80 2.27
C GLU A 3 -24.12 -8.55 2.82
N VAL A 4 -23.15 -9.36 2.39
CA VAL A 4 -21.76 -9.08 2.74
C VAL A 4 -21.37 -7.76 2.08
N ALA A 5 -20.94 -6.80 2.88
CA ALA A 5 -20.57 -5.49 2.36
C ALA A 5 -19.46 -5.64 1.32
N ALA A 6 -19.69 -5.07 0.15
CA ALA A 6 -18.66 -4.99 -0.87
C ALA A 6 -17.49 -4.14 -0.34
N ILE A 7 -16.28 -4.47 -0.77
CA ILE A 7 -15.11 -3.67 -0.42
C ILE A 7 -15.30 -2.27 -1.01
N ALA A 8 -15.26 -1.26 -0.13
CA ALA A 8 -15.50 0.12 -0.52
C ALA A 8 -14.31 0.76 -1.23
N TYR A 9 -13.18 0.06 -1.30
CA TYR A 9 -11.99 0.57 -1.99
C TYR A 9 -11.14 -0.60 -2.47
N LYS A 10 -10.25 -0.32 -3.42
CA LYS A 10 -9.31 -1.31 -3.94
C LYS A 10 -7.90 -0.82 -3.78
N VAL A 11 -6.98 -1.73 -3.46
CA VAL A 11 -5.56 -1.44 -3.36
C VAL A 11 -4.85 -2.23 -4.46
N ILE A 12 -4.08 -1.51 -5.28
CA ILE A 12 -3.43 -2.08 -6.46
C ILE A 12 -1.95 -1.76 -6.39
N PHE A 13 -1.12 -2.77 -6.68
CA PHE A 13 0.30 -2.57 -6.90
C PHE A 13 0.63 -2.77 -8.37
N SER A 14 1.44 -1.87 -8.89
CA SER A 14 1.91 -1.91 -10.27
C SER A 14 3.42 -1.74 -10.28
N VAL A 15 4.10 -2.38 -11.22
CA VAL A 15 5.55 -2.27 -11.36
C VAL A 15 5.92 -2.08 -12.82
N ASN A 16 7.07 -1.45 -13.03
CA ASN A 16 7.74 -1.33 -14.32
C ASN A 16 6.79 -0.89 -15.42
N ASN A 17 6.16 0.26 -15.23
CA ASN A 17 5.24 0.86 -16.20
C ASN A 17 4.08 -0.09 -16.56
N ASN A 18 3.47 -0.67 -15.53
CA ASN A 18 2.33 -1.59 -15.64
C ASN A 18 2.67 -2.92 -16.31
N GLU A 19 3.92 -3.34 -16.30
CA GLU A 19 4.29 -4.67 -16.78
C GLU A 19 3.57 -5.76 -15.99
N GLU A 20 3.45 -5.59 -14.66
CA GLU A 20 2.61 -6.43 -13.82
C GLU A 20 1.75 -5.53 -12.94
N VAL A 21 0.47 -5.87 -12.83
CA VAL A 21 -0.51 -5.14 -12.01
C VAL A 21 -1.26 -6.16 -11.16
N PHE A 22 -1.19 -6.01 -9.85
CA PHE A 22 -1.84 -6.92 -8.91
C PHE A 22 -2.80 -6.15 -8.02
N THR A 23 -4.07 -6.60 -8.01
CA THR A 23 -5.08 -6.07 -7.10
C THR A 23 -5.10 -6.93 -5.85
N LEU A 24 -5.00 -6.31 -4.68
CA LEU A 24 -5.00 -7.05 -3.42
C LEU A 24 -6.35 -7.72 -3.18
N PRO A 25 -6.36 -8.99 -2.77
CA PRO A 25 -7.62 -9.72 -2.59
C PRO A 25 -8.38 -9.31 -1.34
N HIS A 26 -7.68 -8.87 -0.30
CA HIS A 26 -8.27 -8.44 0.96
C HIS A 26 -7.59 -7.15 1.41
N VAL A 27 -8.38 -6.25 1.94
CA VAL A 27 -7.89 -4.97 2.43
C VAL A 27 -8.34 -4.78 3.88
N PRO A 28 -7.53 -4.07 4.70
CA PRO A 28 -7.91 -3.81 6.09
C PRO A 28 -9.20 -3.00 6.17
N VAL A 29 -9.84 -3.04 7.34
CA VAL A 29 -11.04 -2.24 7.62
C VAL A 29 -10.76 -0.76 7.39
N ASP A 30 -9.64 -0.30 7.93
CA ASP A 30 -9.20 1.07 7.75
C ASP A 30 -7.86 1.07 7.02
N PHE A 31 -7.82 1.62 5.82
CA PHE A 31 -6.58 1.72 5.07
C PHE A 31 -6.04 3.15 5.20
N PRO A 32 -4.82 3.31 5.70
CA PRO A 32 -4.26 4.64 5.89
C PRO A 32 -3.99 5.33 4.55
N LEU A 33 -4.38 6.59 4.46
CA LEU A 33 -3.97 7.45 3.35
C LEU A 33 -2.84 8.32 3.90
N PRO A 34 -1.59 8.01 3.56
CA PRO A 34 -0.46 8.66 4.20
C PRO A 34 -0.36 10.13 3.81
N GLN A 35 0.02 10.94 4.78
CA GLN A 35 0.27 12.36 4.58
C GLN A 35 1.75 12.62 4.85
N PRO A 36 2.40 13.49 4.07
CA PRO A 36 3.79 13.82 4.33
C PRO A 36 3.91 14.70 5.58
N GLU A 37 4.96 14.49 6.35
CA GLU A 37 5.31 15.38 7.44
C GLU A 37 6.04 16.59 6.89
N GLN A 38 5.65 17.77 7.34
CA GLN A 38 6.34 19.00 6.95
C GLN A 38 7.40 19.33 8.00
N HIS A 39 8.62 19.51 7.56
CA HIS A 39 9.76 19.76 8.46
C HIS A 39 9.84 21.24 8.83
N ASN A 40 8.93 21.66 9.72
CA ASN A 40 8.85 23.04 10.17
C ASN A 40 9.76 23.26 11.39
N GLU A 41 10.31 24.43 11.49
CA GLU A 41 11.20 24.78 12.60
C GLU A 41 10.75 26.08 13.27
N THR A 42 10.93 26.14 14.58
CA THR A 42 10.71 27.36 15.35
C THR A 42 12.04 27.90 15.79
N TYR A 43 12.26 29.19 15.64
CA TYR A 43 13.46 29.85 16.16
C TYR A 43 13.07 31.11 16.90
N THR A 44 13.89 31.42 17.90
CA THR A 44 13.65 32.56 18.80
C THR A 44 14.37 33.80 18.29
N GLY A 45 13.61 34.85 18.01
CA GLY A 45 14.15 36.15 17.68
C GLY A 45 14.29 37.04 18.95
N LEU A 46 14.61 38.30 18.76
CA LEU A 46 14.77 39.22 19.86
C LEU A 46 13.47 39.52 20.61
N SER A 47 12.36 39.66 19.88
CA SER A 47 11.08 40.06 20.48
C SER A 47 9.99 38.98 20.30
N TYR A 48 10.14 38.11 19.31
CA TYR A 48 9.12 37.13 18.94
C TYR A 48 9.78 35.83 18.53
N ASP A 49 9.00 34.77 18.64
CA ASP A 49 9.36 33.51 18.02
C ASP A 49 8.87 33.52 16.59
N TYR A 50 9.62 32.90 15.71
CA TYR A 50 9.30 32.79 14.28
C TYR A 50 9.18 31.32 13.89
N ARG A 51 8.28 31.03 12.95
CA ARG A 51 8.09 29.70 12.44
C ARG A 51 8.54 29.63 11.00
N ARG A 52 9.47 28.73 10.71
CA ARG A 52 9.94 28.49 9.36
C ARG A 52 9.20 27.28 8.77
N ILE A 53 8.59 27.46 7.61
CA ILE A 53 7.92 26.39 6.90
C ILE A 53 8.98 25.64 6.09
N GLY A 54 9.11 24.34 6.37
CA GLY A 54 10.12 23.50 5.74
C GLY A 54 9.60 22.63 4.62
N THR A 55 10.43 21.70 4.19
CA THR A 55 10.12 20.78 3.12
C THR A 55 9.21 19.65 3.59
N LEU A 56 8.54 19.01 2.65
CA LEU A 56 7.72 17.83 2.93
C LEU A 56 8.58 16.58 2.94
N GLY A 57 8.37 15.73 3.94
CA GLY A 57 9.03 14.43 4.02
C GLY A 57 8.38 13.41 3.11
N LEU A 58 8.89 12.20 3.15
CA LEU A 58 8.32 11.09 2.40
C LEU A 58 7.10 10.53 3.13
N ARG A 59 6.07 10.17 2.38
CA ARG A 59 4.91 9.49 2.95
C ARG A 59 5.28 8.03 3.21
N SER A 60 4.76 7.46 4.29
CA SER A 60 4.96 6.06 4.60
C SER A 60 3.71 5.48 5.23
N LEU A 61 3.50 4.20 5.04
CA LEU A 61 2.37 3.50 5.66
C LEU A 61 2.70 2.03 5.80
N SER A 62 1.94 1.37 6.67
CA SER A 62 2.05 -0.08 6.86
C SER A 62 0.67 -0.64 7.16
N TRP A 63 0.48 -1.91 6.82
CA TRP A 63 -0.77 -2.61 7.15
C TRP A 63 -0.50 -4.11 7.19
N SER A 64 -1.50 -4.83 7.70
CA SER A 64 -1.50 -6.29 7.73
C SER A 64 -2.77 -6.80 7.12
N SER A 65 -2.68 -7.87 6.36
CA SER A 65 -3.83 -8.51 5.74
C SER A 65 -3.47 -9.96 5.40
N PHE A 66 -4.18 -10.56 4.46
CA PHE A 66 -3.86 -11.93 4.05
C PHE A 66 -4.16 -12.13 2.57
N PHE A 67 -3.52 -13.15 2.01
CA PHE A 67 -3.77 -13.60 0.64
C PHE A 67 -4.44 -14.97 0.72
N PRO A 68 -5.64 -15.16 0.14
CA PRO A 68 -6.24 -16.47 0.04
C PRO A 68 -5.42 -17.38 -0.87
N VAL A 69 -5.39 -18.68 -0.55
CA VAL A 69 -4.69 -19.69 -1.35
C VAL A 69 -5.69 -20.73 -1.80
N GLY A 70 -5.93 -20.81 -3.10
CA GLY A 70 -6.84 -21.78 -3.69
C GLY A 70 -8.31 -21.55 -3.37
N LYS A 71 -8.67 -20.35 -2.95
CA LYS A 71 -10.04 -19.99 -2.58
C LYS A 71 -10.41 -18.66 -3.16
N ARG A 72 -11.72 -18.50 -3.42
CA ARG A 72 -12.23 -17.20 -3.82
C ARG A 72 -13.40 -16.84 -2.91
N TYR A 73 -13.17 -15.84 -2.10
CA TYR A 73 -14.21 -15.31 -1.21
C TYR A 73 -15.12 -14.36 -2.01
N SER A 74 -16.37 -14.29 -1.60
CA SER A 74 -17.37 -13.48 -2.31
C SER A 74 -17.08 -11.99 -2.32
N TRP A 75 -16.34 -11.52 -1.31
CA TRP A 75 -16.00 -10.10 -1.18
C TRP A 75 -14.75 -9.71 -1.96
N MET A 76 -14.05 -10.65 -2.57
CA MET A 76 -12.83 -10.34 -3.31
C MET A 76 -13.12 -9.56 -4.58
N PRO A 77 -12.27 -8.59 -4.94
CA PRO A 77 -12.36 -7.93 -6.24
C PRO A 77 -12.23 -8.93 -7.38
N ALA A 78 -12.91 -8.67 -8.49
CA ALA A 78 -12.88 -9.59 -9.63
C ALA A 78 -11.46 -9.76 -10.19
N GLU A 79 -10.64 -8.73 -10.07
CA GLU A 79 -9.26 -8.73 -10.57
C GLU A 79 -8.28 -9.46 -9.65
N ALA A 80 -8.69 -9.77 -8.43
CA ALA A 80 -7.82 -10.43 -7.46
C ALA A 80 -7.61 -11.89 -7.84
N LEU A 81 -6.41 -12.38 -7.57
CA LEU A 81 -6.03 -13.76 -7.86
C LEU A 81 -6.40 -14.67 -6.69
N GLU A 82 -6.65 -15.93 -7.00
CA GLU A 82 -6.95 -16.96 -6.00
C GLU A 82 -5.67 -17.61 -5.46
N ASP A 83 -4.53 -17.35 -6.10
CA ASP A 83 -3.25 -17.91 -5.71
C ASP A 83 -2.46 -16.89 -4.89
N GLY A 84 -2.51 -17.04 -3.57
CA GLY A 84 -1.79 -16.14 -2.68
C GLY A 84 -0.27 -16.18 -2.88
N TRP A 85 0.26 -17.30 -3.33
CA TRP A 85 1.71 -17.41 -3.57
C TRP A 85 2.16 -16.53 -4.74
N ALA A 86 1.26 -16.25 -5.69
CA ALA A 86 1.57 -15.31 -6.78
C ALA A 86 1.86 -13.91 -6.24
N TYR A 87 1.13 -13.48 -5.20
CA TYR A 87 1.38 -12.19 -4.55
C TYR A 87 2.73 -12.18 -3.84
N VAL A 88 3.06 -13.24 -3.12
CA VAL A 88 4.35 -13.36 -2.44
C VAL A 88 5.49 -13.29 -3.45
N SER A 89 5.38 -14.04 -4.54
CA SER A 89 6.39 -14.03 -5.61
C SER A 89 6.51 -12.66 -6.27
N PHE A 90 5.41 -11.96 -6.47
CA PHE A 90 5.39 -10.63 -7.04
C PHE A 90 6.21 -9.65 -6.19
N PHE A 91 5.95 -9.60 -4.88
CA PHE A 91 6.66 -8.67 -4.00
C PHE A 91 8.14 -9.04 -3.88
N GLU A 92 8.45 -10.33 -3.75
CA GLU A 92 9.85 -10.77 -3.65
C GLU A 92 10.63 -10.50 -4.92
N ARG A 93 10.05 -10.83 -6.06
CA ARG A 93 10.72 -10.70 -7.36
C ARG A 93 11.10 -9.26 -7.67
N TRP A 94 10.14 -8.35 -7.52
CA TRP A 94 10.38 -6.96 -7.88
C TRP A 94 11.20 -6.20 -6.85
N ARG A 95 11.07 -6.57 -5.57
CA ARG A 95 11.93 -6.05 -4.53
C ARG A 95 13.39 -6.45 -4.80
N ASP A 96 13.61 -7.72 -5.14
CA ASP A 96 14.96 -8.24 -5.39
C ASP A 96 15.58 -7.62 -6.65
N ARG A 97 14.75 -7.26 -7.62
CA ARG A 97 15.20 -6.54 -8.82
C ARG A 97 15.44 -5.06 -8.57
N LYS A 98 15.14 -4.58 -7.37
CA LYS A 98 15.33 -3.17 -6.97
C LYS A 98 14.54 -2.20 -7.83
N VAL A 99 13.33 -2.59 -8.21
CA VAL A 99 12.40 -1.76 -8.97
C VAL A 99 11.38 -1.20 -8.00
N SER A 100 11.08 0.09 -8.11
CA SER A 100 10.04 0.71 -7.28
C SER A 100 8.66 0.20 -7.68
N PHE A 101 7.79 0.13 -6.68
CA PHE A 101 6.38 -0.22 -6.89
C PHE A 101 5.56 1.06 -7.00
N ARG A 102 4.37 0.95 -7.55
CA ARG A 102 3.39 2.03 -7.51
C ARG A 102 2.18 1.52 -6.74
N LEU A 103 1.85 2.23 -5.69
CA LEU A 103 0.70 1.92 -4.84
C LEU A 103 -0.46 2.80 -5.25
N ILE A 104 -1.57 2.18 -5.61
CA ILE A 104 -2.77 2.87 -6.10
C ILE A 104 -3.94 2.45 -5.22
N VAL A 105 -4.69 3.43 -4.73
CA VAL A 105 -5.93 3.20 -3.98
C VAL A 105 -7.07 3.85 -4.72
N LEU A 106 -8.06 3.05 -5.09
CA LEU A 106 -9.29 3.52 -5.75
C LEU A 106 -10.45 3.41 -4.78
N ASP A 107 -11.31 4.42 -4.74
CA ASP A 107 -12.52 4.36 -3.93
C ASP A 107 -13.63 3.56 -4.62
N SER A 108 -14.79 3.46 -4.00
CA SER A 108 -15.91 2.68 -4.51
C SER A 108 -16.42 3.19 -5.86
N GLY A 109 -16.20 4.45 -6.16
CA GLY A 109 -16.57 5.05 -7.44
C GLY A 109 -15.49 4.97 -8.50
N GLY A 110 -14.36 4.31 -8.19
CA GLY A 110 -13.24 4.20 -9.11
C GLY A 110 -12.34 5.42 -9.15
N VAL A 111 -12.55 6.39 -8.26
CA VAL A 111 -11.71 7.58 -8.20
C VAL A 111 -10.41 7.24 -7.48
N CYS A 112 -9.28 7.63 -8.08
CA CYS A 112 -7.96 7.41 -7.49
C CYS A 112 -7.75 8.35 -6.31
N ARG A 113 -7.58 7.77 -5.12
CA ARG A 113 -7.34 8.54 -3.89
C ARG A 113 -5.89 8.55 -3.48
N LEU A 114 -5.10 7.61 -3.98
CA LEU A 114 -3.66 7.55 -3.75
C LEU A 114 -3.02 6.95 -4.98
N ASN A 115 -1.95 7.57 -5.45
CA ASN A 115 -1.13 7.06 -6.55
C ASN A 115 0.29 7.48 -6.24
N MET A 116 1.06 6.56 -5.68
CA MET A 116 2.34 6.89 -5.09
C MET A 116 3.40 5.87 -5.49
N PRO A 117 4.49 6.30 -6.13
CA PRO A 117 5.63 5.39 -6.27
C PRO A 117 6.23 5.14 -4.90
N CYS A 118 6.61 3.89 -4.63
CA CYS A 118 7.08 3.52 -3.30
C CYS A 118 8.06 2.36 -3.35
N THR A 119 8.76 2.17 -2.24
CA THR A 119 9.56 0.97 -2.00
C THR A 119 8.85 0.12 -0.96
N VAL A 120 8.96 -1.20 -1.10
CA VAL A 120 8.48 -2.13 -0.08
C VAL A 120 9.65 -2.39 0.86
N ASP A 121 9.59 -1.76 2.03
CA ASP A 121 10.69 -1.82 2.98
C ASP A 121 10.65 -3.09 3.81
N THR A 122 9.44 -3.53 4.15
CA THR A 122 9.23 -4.73 4.94
C THR A 122 8.08 -5.52 4.32
N PHE A 123 8.28 -6.81 4.16
CA PHE A 123 7.24 -7.72 3.71
C PHE A 123 7.45 -9.05 4.42
N GLU A 124 6.56 -9.38 5.35
CA GLU A 124 6.68 -10.56 6.20
C GLU A 124 5.47 -11.46 6.03
N PRO A 125 5.51 -12.43 5.11
CA PRO A 125 4.43 -13.38 4.96
C PRO A 125 4.55 -14.53 5.97
N SER A 126 3.41 -15.08 6.37
CA SER A 126 3.35 -16.27 7.21
C SER A 126 2.15 -17.12 6.80
N VAL A 127 2.28 -18.42 6.91
CA VAL A 127 1.23 -19.36 6.51
C VAL A 127 0.30 -19.61 7.69
N ARG A 128 -1.00 -19.34 7.49
CA ARG A 128 -2.02 -19.64 8.49
C ARG A 128 -2.36 -21.13 8.51
N ARG A 129 -2.97 -21.57 9.60
CA ARG A 129 -3.40 -22.96 9.72
C ARG A 129 -4.34 -23.39 8.59
N ASN A 130 -5.20 -22.50 8.12
CA ASN A 130 -6.13 -22.80 7.02
C ASN A 130 -5.48 -22.77 5.63
N GLY A 131 -4.20 -22.46 5.54
CA GLY A 131 -3.46 -22.39 4.28
C GLY A 131 -3.35 -21.01 3.68
N ASP A 132 -4.09 -20.03 4.15
CA ASP A 132 -3.97 -18.66 3.66
C ASP A 132 -2.67 -18.04 4.15
N ILE A 133 -2.21 -17.00 3.47
CA ILE A 133 -0.95 -16.34 3.78
C ILE A 133 -1.24 -15.00 4.43
N ALA A 134 -0.96 -14.89 5.73
CA ALA A 134 -1.01 -13.61 6.42
C ALA A 134 0.27 -12.85 6.11
N TYR A 135 0.18 -11.53 5.98
CA TYR A 135 1.37 -10.73 5.72
C TYR A 135 1.28 -9.37 6.43
N THR A 136 2.46 -8.82 6.68
CA THR A 136 2.62 -7.44 7.13
C THR A 136 3.54 -6.76 6.12
N ILE A 137 3.16 -5.58 5.69
CA ILE A 137 3.92 -4.83 4.69
C ILE A 137 4.08 -3.39 5.15
N ALA A 138 5.26 -2.83 4.90
CA ALA A 138 5.55 -1.42 5.15
C ALA A 138 6.15 -0.83 3.88
N VAL A 139 5.64 0.31 3.47
CA VAL A 139 6.07 0.99 2.25
C VAL A 139 6.41 2.45 2.56
N THR A 140 7.35 2.99 1.79
CA THR A 140 7.75 4.40 1.88
C THR A 140 7.74 5.00 0.48
N GLU A 141 7.26 6.22 0.38
CA GLU A 141 7.23 6.93 -0.89
C GLU A 141 8.62 7.02 -1.51
N TYR A 142 8.69 6.77 -2.83
CA TYR A 142 9.91 6.91 -3.60
C TYR A 142 9.74 8.06 -4.57
N ARG A 143 10.55 9.09 -4.42
CA ARG A 143 10.52 10.23 -5.35
C ARG A 143 11.65 10.09 -6.34
N PHE A 144 11.27 10.14 -7.62
CA PHE A 144 12.26 10.09 -8.68
C PHE A 144 13.09 11.38 -8.68
N VAL A 145 14.38 11.21 -8.80
CA VAL A 145 15.30 12.36 -8.92
C VAL A 145 15.25 12.85 -10.36
N VAL A 146 15.02 14.15 -10.52
CA VAL A 146 14.88 14.78 -11.82
C VAL A 146 16.16 15.51 -12.19
#